data_aa7a124c33ea68043e7441db1dfcab20
#
_entry.id   aa7a124c33ea68043e7441db1dfcab20
#
_cell.length_a   1.000
_cell.length_b   1.000
_cell.length_c   1.000
_cell.angle_alpha   90.00
_cell.angle_beta   90.00
_cell.angle_gamma   90.00
#
_symmetry.space_group_name_H-M   'P 1'
#
loop_
_entity.id
_entity.type
_entity.pdbx_description
1 polymer ?
#
loop_
_entity_poly.entity_id
_entity_poly.type
_entity_poly.pdbx_seq_one_letter_code
_entity_poly.pdbx_strand_id
1 'polypeptide(L)'
;MDLWCKKLYRFLDGELESGDEEHFRLHLALCRACASGLHDAMQLEMLSVQALCGAVAHNDAPPPPSSVREPVRFSLPRGRWLQALGAVLAMGLGALAAFLTGDGFRPGDAWRADASARELEARIAYPAADRYLPYVPVRTGSGDLAALAAEPPVPLRTLAALEERGDLHGIAAAYLVRGELRQAADFLSRSAPSLDRDSDRAVVAMAAGDFRGALELLEGVLRQAPDHPQALWNRALVLRAMGLPLQAAEAFDAVARRGEPGWSEEAGIRARALRQGGNFLK
;
A
#
# COMPACT_ATOMS: atom_id res chain seq x y z
N MET A 1 -13.02 36.05 -6.73
CA MET A 1 -13.43 34.68 -7.03
C MET A 1 -13.20 34.49 -8.53
N ASP A 2 -12.28 33.65 -8.92
CA ASP A 2 -11.86 33.49 -10.30
C ASP A 2 -13.03 32.96 -11.17
N LEU A 3 -13.13 33.43 -12.42
CA LEU A 3 -14.18 33.05 -13.34
C LEU A 3 -14.23 31.52 -13.56
N TRP A 4 -13.07 30.88 -13.49
CA TRP A 4 -12.91 29.46 -13.62
C TRP A 4 -13.47 28.67 -12.41
N CYS A 5 -13.42 29.21 -11.20
CA CYS A 5 -14.00 28.53 -10.02
C CYS A 5 -15.52 28.27 -10.15
N LYS A 6 -16.23 29.09 -10.91
CA LYS A 6 -17.65 28.91 -11.17
C LYS A 6 -17.99 27.77 -12.11
N LYS A 7 -16.98 27.23 -12.82
CA LYS A 7 -17.16 26.15 -13.80
C LYS A 7 -16.98 24.75 -13.20
N LEU A 8 -16.68 24.63 -11.89
CA LEU A 8 -16.43 23.35 -11.23
C LEU A 8 -17.59 22.37 -11.40
N TYR A 9 -18.83 22.81 -11.14
CA TYR A 9 -19.99 21.90 -11.26
C TYR A 9 -20.26 21.48 -12.70
N ARG A 10 -20.10 22.38 -13.66
CA ARG A 10 -20.24 22.06 -15.08
C ARG A 10 -19.15 21.09 -15.57
N PHE A 11 -17.96 21.14 -14.97
CA PHE A 11 -16.90 20.17 -15.20
C PHE A 11 -17.27 18.80 -14.64
N LEU A 12 -17.85 18.74 -13.44
CA LEU A 12 -18.32 17.50 -12.81
C LEU A 12 -19.45 16.85 -13.60
N ASP A 13 -20.34 17.65 -14.16
CA ASP A 13 -21.48 17.19 -14.96
C ASP A 13 -21.10 16.84 -16.41
N GLY A 14 -19.83 17.04 -16.80
CA GLY A 14 -19.34 16.79 -18.17
C GLY A 14 -19.90 17.79 -19.21
N GLU A 15 -20.35 18.97 -18.78
CA GLU A 15 -20.98 19.97 -19.60
C GLU A 15 -20.03 21.06 -20.14
N LEU A 16 -18.71 20.90 -19.96
CA LEU A 16 -17.74 21.82 -20.53
C LEU A 16 -17.39 21.45 -21.97
N GLU A 17 -17.23 22.45 -22.81
CA GLU A 17 -16.67 22.28 -24.15
C GLU A 17 -15.19 21.88 -24.03
N SER A 18 -14.67 21.10 -25.00
CA SER A 18 -13.33 20.48 -24.94
C SER A 18 -12.20 21.50 -24.70
N GLY A 19 -12.31 22.71 -25.24
CA GLY A 19 -11.31 23.77 -25.00
C GLY A 19 -11.39 24.36 -23.57
N ASP A 20 -12.59 24.53 -23.05
CA ASP A 20 -12.82 24.99 -21.68
C ASP A 20 -12.42 23.94 -20.63
N GLU A 21 -12.63 22.66 -20.97
CA GLU A 21 -12.23 21.53 -20.10
C GLU A 21 -10.73 21.48 -19.89
N GLU A 22 -9.94 21.65 -20.93
CA GLU A 22 -8.46 21.67 -20.83
C GLU A 22 -7.97 22.84 -19.99
N HIS A 23 -8.52 24.04 -20.20
CA HIS A 23 -8.22 25.20 -19.37
C HIS A 23 -8.64 25.01 -17.91
N PHE A 24 -9.77 24.35 -17.66
CA PHE A 24 -10.21 24.07 -16.31
C PHE A 24 -9.33 23.04 -15.60
N ARG A 25 -8.81 22.02 -16.30
CA ARG A 25 -7.82 21.08 -15.77
C ARG A 25 -6.53 21.78 -15.32
N LEU A 26 -6.05 22.76 -16.10
CA LEU A 26 -4.91 23.58 -15.71
C LEU A 26 -5.24 24.44 -14.49
N HIS A 27 -6.46 25.01 -14.41
CA HIS A 27 -6.90 25.76 -13.24
C HIS A 27 -6.96 24.89 -11.99
N LEU A 28 -7.44 23.62 -12.08
CA LEU A 28 -7.48 22.67 -10.96
C LEU A 28 -6.07 22.44 -10.35
N ALA A 29 -5.04 22.39 -11.19
CA ALA A 29 -3.66 22.22 -10.73
C ALA A 29 -3.15 23.40 -9.89
N LEU A 30 -3.73 24.59 -10.07
CA LEU A 30 -3.29 25.83 -9.44
C LEU A 30 -4.25 26.33 -8.34
N CYS A 31 -5.52 25.93 -8.37
CA CYS A 31 -6.55 26.41 -7.47
C CYS A 31 -6.92 25.37 -6.39
N ARG A 32 -6.43 25.55 -5.17
CA ARG A 32 -6.73 24.66 -4.04
C ARG A 32 -8.23 24.52 -3.75
N ALA A 33 -9.00 25.60 -3.88
CA ALA A 33 -10.44 25.59 -3.60
C ALA A 33 -11.18 24.68 -4.60
N CYS A 34 -10.83 24.73 -5.89
CA CYS A 34 -11.43 23.86 -6.91
C CYS A 34 -10.95 22.41 -6.76
N ALA A 35 -9.69 22.18 -6.42
CA ALA A 35 -9.18 20.84 -6.16
C ALA A 35 -9.85 20.18 -4.95
N SER A 36 -10.06 20.94 -3.87
CA SER A 36 -10.82 20.45 -2.70
C SER A 36 -12.28 20.18 -3.05
N GLY A 37 -12.95 21.08 -3.77
CA GLY A 37 -14.36 20.90 -4.16
C GLY A 37 -14.56 19.69 -5.11
N LEU A 38 -13.60 19.43 -6.00
CA LEU A 38 -13.61 18.22 -6.83
C LEU A 38 -13.48 16.94 -5.97
N HIS A 39 -12.55 16.95 -5.01
CA HIS A 39 -12.36 15.84 -4.09
C HIS A 39 -13.62 15.53 -3.27
N ASP A 40 -14.24 16.58 -2.71
CA ASP A 40 -15.46 16.46 -1.90
C ASP A 40 -16.62 15.90 -2.74
N ALA A 41 -16.77 16.34 -3.99
CA ALA A 41 -17.77 15.83 -4.91
C ALA A 41 -17.57 14.34 -5.24
N MET A 42 -16.35 13.93 -5.51
CA MET A 42 -16.02 12.52 -5.76
C MET A 42 -16.27 11.63 -4.53
N GLN A 43 -16.01 12.13 -3.32
CA GLN A 43 -16.33 11.41 -2.08
C GLN A 43 -17.84 11.23 -1.92
N LEU A 44 -18.63 12.27 -2.17
CA LEU A 44 -20.10 12.19 -2.12
C LEU A 44 -20.65 11.19 -3.13
N GLU A 45 -20.11 11.13 -4.34
CA GLU A 45 -20.51 10.17 -5.34
C GLU A 45 -20.21 8.73 -4.91
N MET A 46 -19.02 8.47 -4.36
CA MET A 46 -18.68 7.15 -3.81
C MET A 46 -19.63 6.74 -2.68
N LEU A 47 -19.95 7.64 -1.75
CA LEU A 47 -20.88 7.37 -0.65
C LEU A 47 -22.29 7.09 -1.17
N SER A 48 -22.75 7.79 -2.21
CA SER A 48 -24.06 7.57 -2.82
C SER A 48 -24.18 6.21 -3.49
N VAL A 49 -23.12 5.74 -4.18
CA VAL A 49 -23.05 4.40 -4.78
C VAL A 49 -23.06 3.33 -3.68
N GLN A 50 -22.31 3.51 -2.59
CA GLN A 50 -22.33 2.57 -1.47
C GLN A 50 -23.70 2.49 -0.78
N ALA A 51 -24.38 3.63 -0.59
CA ALA A 51 -25.73 3.67 -0.03
C ALA A 51 -26.75 2.95 -0.92
N LEU A 52 -26.66 3.13 -2.24
CA LEU A 52 -27.52 2.45 -3.21
C LEU A 52 -27.26 0.94 -3.27
N CYS A 53 -26.01 0.50 -3.27
CA CYS A 53 -25.65 -0.91 -3.23
C CYS A 53 -26.09 -1.57 -1.91
N GLY A 54 -25.96 -0.88 -0.77
CA GLY A 54 -26.45 -1.34 0.51
C GLY A 54 -27.97 -1.45 0.58
N ALA A 55 -28.70 -0.54 -0.05
CA ALA A 55 -30.17 -0.56 -0.11
C ALA A 55 -30.70 -1.70 -1.00
N VAL A 56 -30.01 -2.01 -2.09
CA VAL A 56 -30.38 -3.14 -2.99
C VAL A 56 -30.18 -4.47 -2.27
N ALA A 57 -29.11 -4.65 -1.50
CA ALA A 57 -28.85 -5.86 -0.73
C ALA A 57 -29.89 -6.10 0.40
N HIS A 58 -30.59 -5.04 0.84
CA HIS A 58 -31.60 -5.15 1.89
C HIS A 58 -33.02 -5.43 1.34
N ASN A 59 -33.27 -5.15 0.07
CA ASN A 59 -34.59 -5.35 -0.56
C ASN A 59 -34.79 -6.72 -1.20
N ASP A 60 -33.74 -7.53 -1.34
CA ASP A 60 -33.83 -8.88 -1.91
C ASP A 60 -34.03 -10.00 -0.88
N ALA A 61 -34.28 -9.67 0.39
CA ALA A 61 -34.70 -10.65 1.36
C ALA A 61 -36.15 -11.03 1.12
N PRO A 62 -36.48 -12.28 0.73
CA PRO A 62 -37.86 -12.71 0.56
C PRO A 62 -38.60 -12.64 1.90
N PRO A 63 -39.88 -12.22 1.93
CA PRO A 63 -40.65 -12.16 3.15
C PRO A 63 -40.74 -13.57 3.76
N PRO A 64 -40.67 -13.70 5.09
CA PRO A 64 -40.74 -15.01 5.76
C PRO A 64 -42.08 -15.67 5.42
N PRO A 65 -42.09 -16.95 5.02
CA PRO A 65 -43.33 -17.66 4.72
C PRO A 65 -44.11 -17.86 5.99
N SER A 66 -45.23 -17.16 6.11
CA SER A 66 -46.27 -17.45 7.10
C SER A 66 -47.01 -18.72 6.70
N SER A 67 -46.50 -19.89 7.03
CA SER A 67 -47.22 -21.13 6.98
C SER A 67 -46.82 -22.04 8.16
N VAL A 68 -47.79 -22.28 8.98
CA VAL A 68 -47.78 -23.31 10.02
C VAL A 68 -47.36 -24.62 9.37
N ARG A 69 -46.20 -25.16 9.69
CA ARG A 69 -45.74 -26.46 9.22
C ARG A 69 -46.23 -27.52 10.21
N GLU A 70 -47.10 -28.40 9.75
CA GLU A 70 -47.35 -29.69 10.38
C GLU A 70 -46.04 -30.47 10.51
N PRO A 71 -45.83 -31.24 11.61
CA PRO A 71 -44.61 -31.99 11.80
C PRO A 71 -44.58 -33.19 10.83
N VAL A 72 -43.75 -33.09 9.79
CA VAL A 72 -43.45 -34.23 8.92
C VAL A 72 -42.60 -35.21 9.70
N ARG A 73 -43.18 -36.38 10.04
CA ARG A 73 -42.45 -37.49 10.65
C ARG A 73 -41.57 -38.15 9.60
N PHE A 74 -40.30 -37.81 9.57
CA PHE A 74 -39.30 -38.51 8.78
C PHE A 74 -38.88 -39.80 9.52
N SER A 75 -39.32 -40.95 9.04
CA SER A 75 -38.80 -42.26 9.43
C SER A 75 -37.57 -42.58 8.53
N LEU A 76 -36.39 -42.35 9.04
CA LEU A 76 -35.14 -42.68 8.35
C LEU A 76 -34.71 -44.13 8.73
N PRO A 77 -34.35 -45.01 7.77
CA PRO A 77 -33.86 -46.34 8.02
C PRO A 77 -32.54 -46.31 8.79
N ARG A 78 -32.45 -47.06 9.87
CA ARG A 78 -31.34 -47.09 10.85
C ARG A 78 -29.92 -47.37 10.31
N GLY A 79 -29.76 -47.75 9.03
CA GLY A 79 -28.45 -48.11 8.45
C GLY A 79 -27.67 -46.95 7.82
N ARG A 80 -28.28 -45.80 7.59
CA ARG A 80 -27.61 -44.70 6.85
C ARG A 80 -27.03 -43.59 7.72
N TRP A 81 -27.29 -43.60 9.02
CA TRP A 81 -26.80 -42.60 9.96
C TRP A 81 -25.28 -42.66 10.17
N LEU A 82 -24.71 -43.86 10.17
CA LEU A 82 -23.24 -44.04 10.32
C LEU A 82 -22.47 -43.51 9.12
N GLN A 83 -23.04 -43.57 7.90
CA GLN A 83 -22.40 -43.01 6.69
C GLN A 83 -22.51 -41.48 6.64
N ALA A 84 -23.62 -40.92 7.09
CA ALA A 84 -23.82 -39.46 7.15
C ALA A 84 -22.91 -38.81 8.22
N LEU A 85 -22.75 -39.43 9.38
CA LEU A 85 -21.84 -38.99 10.44
C LEU A 85 -20.36 -39.07 9.99
N GLY A 86 -19.98 -40.09 9.24
CA GLY A 86 -18.63 -40.20 8.66
C GLY A 86 -18.33 -39.13 7.67
N ALA A 87 -19.27 -38.74 6.80
CA ALA A 87 -19.09 -37.66 5.81
C ALA A 87 -19.00 -36.29 6.46
N VAL A 88 -19.81 -36.00 7.48
CA VAL A 88 -19.76 -34.73 8.22
C VAL A 88 -18.46 -34.62 9.03
N LEU A 89 -18.00 -35.70 9.66
CA LEU A 89 -16.71 -35.75 10.37
C LEU A 89 -15.53 -35.61 9.40
N ALA A 90 -15.58 -36.25 8.24
CA ALA A 90 -14.54 -36.15 7.24
C ALA A 90 -14.45 -34.71 6.63
N MET A 91 -15.58 -34.05 6.37
CA MET A 91 -15.61 -32.66 5.93
C MET A 91 -15.19 -31.70 7.05
N GLY A 92 -15.58 -31.95 8.30
CA GLY A 92 -15.18 -31.16 9.46
C GLY A 92 -13.67 -31.28 9.75
N LEU A 93 -13.11 -32.49 9.67
CA LEU A 93 -11.67 -32.72 9.80
C LEU A 93 -10.89 -32.20 8.63
N GLY A 94 -11.41 -32.26 7.40
CA GLY A 94 -10.79 -31.65 6.22
C GLY A 94 -10.76 -30.13 6.32
N ALA A 95 -11.83 -29.47 6.75
CA ALA A 95 -11.89 -28.04 6.99
C ALA A 95 -10.98 -27.61 8.16
N LEU A 96 -10.93 -28.41 9.24
CA LEU A 96 -10.04 -28.16 10.37
C LEU A 96 -8.57 -28.39 9.98
N ALA A 97 -8.26 -29.41 9.19
CA ALA A 97 -6.92 -29.66 8.66
C ALA A 97 -6.50 -28.53 7.71
N ALA A 98 -7.37 -28.07 6.82
CA ALA A 98 -7.11 -26.90 5.96
C ALA A 98 -6.92 -25.61 6.79
N PHE A 99 -7.65 -25.46 7.89
CA PHE A 99 -7.47 -24.36 8.84
C PHE A 99 -6.19 -24.50 9.68
N LEU A 100 -5.79 -25.71 10.05
CA LEU A 100 -4.57 -25.99 10.84
C LEU A 100 -3.30 -26.13 9.98
N THR A 101 -3.41 -26.58 8.72
CA THR A 101 -2.28 -26.66 7.79
C THR A 101 -2.02 -25.32 7.10
N GLY A 102 -2.92 -24.33 7.32
CA GLY A 102 -2.62 -22.92 7.08
C GLY A 102 -1.93 -22.64 5.74
N ASP A 103 -2.50 -23.08 4.61
CA ASP A 103 -2.44 -22.27 3.38
C ASP A 103 -3.35 -21.05 3.54
N GLY A 104 -3.47 -20.59 4.81
CA GLY A 104 -4.05 -19.31 5.18
C GLY A 104 -3.25 -18.23 4.50
N PHE A 105 -3.90 -17.49 3.63
CA PHE A 105 -3.48 -16.20 3.11
C PHE A 105 -2.58 -15.49 4.14
N ARG A 106 -1.26 -15.61 3.98
CA ARG A 106 -0.30 -14.84 4.76
C ARG A 106 -0.41 -13.41 4.26
N PRO A 107 -0.78 -12.44 5.10
CA PRO A 107 -0.90 -11.04 4.67
C PRO A 107 0.36 -10.54 3.95
N GLY A 108 1.52 -11.16 4.17
CA GLY A 108 2.77 -10.88 3.48
C GLY A 108 2.79 -11.30 2.02
N ASP A 109 2.08 -12.36 1.64
CA ASP A 109 2.13 -12.90 0.26
C ASP A 109 1.32 -12.04 -0.72
N ALA A 110 0.37 -11.24 -0.23
CA ALA A 110 -0.44 -10.33 -1.04
C ALA A 110 0.25 -8.99 -1.34
N TRP A 111 1.33 -8.69 -0.65
CA TRP A 111 2.09 -7.47 -0.88
C TRP A 111 2.95 -7.64 -2.14
N ARG A 112 2.56 -6.96 -3.23
CA ARG A 112 3.29 -7.02 -4.51
C ARG A 112 3.54 -8.45 -5.04
N ALA A 113 2.59 -9.38 -4.82
CA ALA A 113 2.74 -10.77 -5.26
C ALA A 113 3.16 -10.88 -6.74
N ASP A 114 2.66 -9.98 -7.58
CA ASP A 114 2.89 -9.97 -9.03
C ASP A 114 3.91 -8.90 -9.49
N ALA A 115 4.49 -8.11 -8.57
CA ALA A 115 5.46 -7.09 -8.97
C ALA A 115 6.80 -7.71 -9.31
N SER A 116 7.32 -7.42 -10.51
CA SER A 116 8.67 -7.81 -10.96
C SER A 116 9.76 -6.80 -10.58
N ALA A 117 9.38 -5.59 -10.17
CA ALA A 117 10.26 -4.50 -9.81
C ALA A 117 9.65 -3.62 -8.71
N ARG A 118 10.49 -2.83 -8.03
CA ARG A 118 10.04 -1.79 -7.11
C ARG A 118 10.25 -0.41 -7.70
N GLU A 119 9.29 0.48 -7.47
CA GLU A 119 9.35 1.89 -7.87
C GLU A 119 9.90 2.76 -6.74
N LEU A 120 9.68 2.38 -5.49
CA LEU A 120 10.25 3.04 -4.33
C LEU A 120 11.71 2.59 -4.15
N GLU A 121 12.65 3.54 -4.21
CA GLU A 121 14.07 3.26 -4.01
C GLU A 121 14.40 2.96 -2.56
N ALA A 122 13.69 3.61 -1.62
CA ALA A 122 13.85 3.40 -0.19
C ALA A 122 13.36 2.01 0.25
N ARG A 123 13.96 1.49 1.34
CA ARG A 123 13.48 0.28 2.02
C ARG A 123 12.47 0.66 3.10
N ILE A 124 11.38 -0.06 3.16
CA ILE A 124 10.35 0.07 4.18
C ILE A 124 10.61 -0.96 5.27
N ALA A 125 10.58 -0.54 6.54
CA ALA A 125 10.92 -1.39 7.67
C ALA A 125 9.78 -2.36 8.08
N TYR A 126 8.59 -2.22 7.47
CA TYR A 126 7.50 -3.16 7.70
C TYR A 126 7.80 -4.50 6.99
N PRO A 127 7.85 -5.65 7.72
CA PRO A 127 8.39 -6.90 7.19
C PRO A 127 7.74 -7.40 5.89
N ALA A 128 6.41 -7.23 5.75
CA ALA A 128 5.70 -7.66 4.54
C ALA A 128 6.01 -6.78 3.32
N ALA A 129 6.49 -5.56 3.52
CA ALA A 129 6.86 -4.61 2.47
C ALA A 129 8.35 -4.68 2.07
N ASP A 130 9.21 -5.28 2.92
CA ASP A 130 10.68 -5.33 2.73
C ASP A 130 11.17 -6.46 1.82
N ARG A 131 10.35 -6.90 0.88
CA ARG A 131 10.79 -7.88 -0.13
C ARG A 131 11.71 -7.21 -1.14
N TYR A 132 12.87 -7.84 -1.41
CA TYR A 132 13.73 -7.38 -2.49
C TYR A 132 13.05 -7.53 -3.85
N LEU A 133 13.06 -6.45 -4.61
CA LEU A 133 12.73 -6.38 -6.02
C LEU A 133 13.73 -5.43 -6.68
N PRO A 134 14.17 -5.66 -7.94
CA PRO A 134 15.02 -4.72 -8.65
C PRO A 134 14.37 -3.32 -8.72
N TYR A 135 15.16 -2.28 -8.49
CA TYR A 135 14.67 -0.91 -8.59
C TYR A 135 14.54 -0.48 -10.05
N VAL A 136 13.38 0.01 -10.43
CA VAL A 136 13.13 0.63 -11.74
C VAL A 136 12.54 2.01 -11.50
N PRO A 137 13.26 3.09 -11.85
CA PRO A 137 12.74 4.44 -11.69
C PRO A 137 11.49 4.65 -12.55
N VAL A 138 10.45 5.23 -11.97
CA VAL A 138 9.26 5.64 -12.73
C VAL A 138 9.66 6.70 -13.74
N ARG A 139 9.50 6.42 -15.04
CA ARG A 139 9.65 7.42 -16.09
C ARG A 139 8.41 8.32 -16.09
N THR A 140 8.48 9.46 -15.43
CA THR A 140 7.50 10.53 -15.60
C THR A 140 7.57 11.03 -17.03
N GLY A 141 6.63 10.64 -17.89
CA GLY A 141 6.58 11.14 -19.26
C GLY A 141 6.00 10.22 -20.33
N SER A 142 5.90 8.94 -20.11
CA SER A 142 5.08 8.08 -20.96
C SER A 142 3.67 8.02 -20.36
N GLY A 143 2.69 8.65 -21.02
CA GLY A 143 1.27 8.48 -20.70
C GLY A 143 0.84 7.04 -21.00
N ASP A 144 1.41 6.11 -20.28
CA ASP A 144 1.15 4.68 -20.47
C ASP A 144 -0.19 4.36 -19.81
N LEU A 145 -1.24 4.29 -20.63
CA LEU A 145 -2.57 3.86 -20.20
C LEU A 145 -2.53 2.48 -19.52
N ALA A 146 -1.50 1.67 -19.79
CA ALA A 146 -1.27 0.40 -19.11
C ALA A 146 -0.90 0.59 -17.63
N ALA A 147 -0.22 1.68 -17.27
CA ALA A 147 0.09 2.01 -15.87
C ALA A 147 -1.16 2.40 -15.07
N LEU A 148 -2.16 2.99 -15.72
CA LEU A 148 -3.46 3.32 -15.10
C LEU A 148 -4.36 2.08 -14.88
N ALA A 149 -4.12 1.01 -15.64
CA ALA A 149 -4.86 -0.25 -15.53
C ALA A 149 -4.19 -1.27 -14.60
N ALA A 150 -2.96 -1.01 -14.14
CA ALA A 150 -2.26 -1.89 -13.21
C ALA A 150 -2.95 -1.90 -11.85
N GLU A 151 -3.18 -3.09 -11.29
CA GLU A 151 -3.66 -3.20 -9.90
C GLU A 151 -2.69 -2.47 -8.96
N PRO A 152 -3.23 -1.75 -7.95
CA PRO A 152 -2.37 -1.08 -6.99
C PRO A 152 -1.47 -2.11 -6.29
N PRO A 153 -0.18 -1.75 -6.02
CA PRO A 153 0.82 -2.68 -5.48
C PRO A 153 0.43 -3.31 -4.14
N VAL A 154 -0.56 -2.73 -3.46
CA VAL A 154 -1.17 -3.30 -2.24
C VAL A 154 -2.67 -3.39 -2.45
N PRO A 155 -3.25 -4.59 -2.51
CA PRO A 155 -4.69 -4.79 -2.69
C PRO A 155 -5.52 -4.19 -1.56
N LEU A 156 -6.72 -3.67 -1.86
CA LEU A 156 -7.64 -3.09 -0.87
C LEU A 156 -7.99 -4.09 0.25
N ARG A 157 -8.11 -5.39 -0.08
CA ARG A 157 -8.33 -6.44 0.93
C ARG A 157 -7.22 -6.52 1.98
N THR A 158 -5.98 -6.22 1.58
CA THR A 158 -4.83 -6.19 2.52
C THR A 158 -4.94 -4.99 3.45
N LEU A 159 -5.32 -3.80 2.93
CA LEU A 159 -5.60 -2.62 3.75
C LEU A 159 -6.72 -2.89 4.74
N ALA A 160 -7.84 -3.45 4.31
CA ALA A 160 -8.96 -3.81 5.19
C ALA A 160 -8.52 -4.76 6.31
N ALA A 161 -7.72 -5.80 6.00
CA ALA A 161 -7.18 -6.71 7.00
C ALA A 161 -6.19 -6.05 7.99
N LEU A 162 -5.46 -5.03 7.57
CA LEU A 162 -4.61 -4.22 8.45
C LEU A 162 -5.45 -3.33 9.38
N GLU A 163 -6.52 -2.73 8.86
CA GLU A 163 -7.46 -1.93 9.63
C GLU A 163 -8.18 -2.76 10.70
N GLU A 164 -8.69 -3.94 10.35
CA GLU A 164 -9.33 -4.88 11.30
C GLU A 164 -8.40 -5.26 12.46
N ARG A 165 -7.09 -5.34 12.21
CA ARG A 165 -6.08 -5.63 13.24
C ARG A 165 -5.60 -4.38 13.99
N GLY A 166 -5.99 -3.19 13.56
CA GLY A 166 -5.46 -1.93 14.10
C GLY A 166 -3.96 -1.73 13.83
N ASP A 167 -3.41 -2.36 12.78
CA ASP A 167 -1.99 -2.30 12.43
C ASP A 167 -1.68 -1.00 11.67
N LEU A 168 -1.57 0.09 12.41
CA LEU A 168 -1.34 1.43 11.85
C LEU A 168 0.00 1.51 11.10
N HIS A 169 1.04 0.79 11.56
CA HIS A 169 2.33 0.77 10.86
C HIS A 169 2.22 0.02 9.52
N GLY A 170 1.52 -1.11 9.49
CA GLY A 170 1.24 -1.84 8.26
C GLY A 170 0.46 -1.01 7.24
N ILE A 171 -0.56 -0.26 7.71
CA ILE A 171 -1.33 0.66 6.86
C ILE A 171 -0.41 1.75 6.30
N ALA A 172 0.44 2.35 7.13
CA ALA A 172 1.40 3.35 6.69
C ALA A 172 2.37 2.80 5.63
N ALA A 173 2.90 1.59 5.84
CA ALA A 173 3.77 0.91 4.88
C ALA A 173 3.05 0.66 3.54
N ALA A 174 1.77 0.29 3.57
CA ALA A 174 0.96 0.15 2.36
C ALA A 174 0.85 1.46 1.58
N TYR A 175 0.62 2.57 2.27
CA TYR A 175 0.60 3.90 1.64
C TYR A 175 1.96 4.33 1.12
N LEU A 176 3.08 3.99 1.80
CA LEU A 176 4.44 4.24 1.30
C LEU A 176 4.70 3.50 -0.02
N VAL A 177 4.31 2.22 -0.09
CA VAL A 177 4.45 1.41 -1.31
C VAL A 177 3.65 2.01 -2.48
N ARG A 178 2.51 2.66 -2.20
CA ARG A 178 1.66 3.33 -3.19
C ARG A 178 2.12 4.75 -3.53
N GLY A 179 3.13 5.28 -2.84
CA GLY A 179 3.60 6.66 -3.00
C GLY A 179 2.69 7.70 -2.36
N GLU A 180 1.74 7.30 -1.54
CA GLU A 180 0.76 8.17 -0.88
C GLU A 180 1.33 8.71 0.44
N LEU A 181 2.30 9.62 0.34
CA LEU A 181 3.15 10.05 1.45
C LEU A 181 2.40 10.75 2.60
N ARG A 182 1.33 11.51 2.29
CA ARG A 182 0.55 12.22 3.31
C ARG A 182 -0.20 11.25 4.22
N GLN A 183 -0.83 10.25 3.62
CA GLN A 183 -1.53 9.19 4.34
C GLN A 183 -0.54 8.38 5.17
N ALA A 184 0.60 8.00 4.59
CA ALA A 184 1.66 7.30 5.29
C ALA A 184 2.15 8.09 6.52
N ALA A 185 2.37 9.41 6.39
CA ALA A 185 2.80 10.29 7.48
C ALA A 185 1.77 10.32 8.63
N ASP A 186 0.47 10.43 8.30
CA ASP A 186 -0.61 10.43 9.29
C ASP A 186 -0.62 9.13 10.10
N PHE A 187 -0.62 7.97 9.42
CA PHE A 187 -0.63 6.68 10.08
C PHE A 187 0.65 6.43 10.89
N LEU A 188 1.84 6.82 10.39
CA LEU A 188 3.08 6.73 11.16
C LEU A 188 3.06 7.60 12.42
N SER A 189 2.45 8.78 12.36
CA SER A 189 2.34 9.67 13.53
C SER A 189 1.52 9.06 14.66
N ARG A 190 0.53 8.24 14.31
CA ARG A 190 -0.41 7.55 15.22
C ARG A 190 0.05 6.17 15.63
N SER A 191 1.03 5.59 14.93
CA SER A 191 1.59 4.27 15.23
C SER A 191 2.39 4.28 16.54
N ALA A 192 2.47 3.13 17.19
CA ALA A 192 3.30 2.96 18.39
C ALA A 192 4.78 3.26 18.09
N PRO A 193 5.52 3.88 19.01
CA PRO A 193 6.95 4.12 18.86
C PRO A 193 7.72 2.83 18.64
N SER A 194 8.53 2.78 17.57
CA SER A 194 9.45 1.68 17.26
C SER A 194 10.57 2.16 16.33
N LEU A 195 11.66 1.42 16.27
CA LEU A 195 12.77 1.73 15.36
C LEU A 195 12.33 1.59 13.89
N ASP A 196 11.52 0.59 13.59
CA ASP A 196 10.96 0.37 12.25
C ASP A 196 10.09 1.55 11.81
N ARG A 197 9.19 2.02 12.70
CA ARG A 197 8.38 3.21 12.44
C ARG A 197 9.25 4.45 12.19
N ASP A 198 10.29 4.67 12.99
CA ASP A 198 11.13 5.85 12.84
C ASP A 198 12.00 5.77 11.58
N SER A 199 12.41 4.56 11.15
CA SER A 199 13.00 4.31 9.84
C SER A 199 12.04 4.67 8.70
N ASP A 200 10.76 4.30 8.79
CA ASP A 200 9.75 4.61 7.76
C ASP A 200 9.35 6.10 7.78
N ARG A 201 9.37 6.76 8.93
CA ARG A 201 9.22 8.22 9.00
C ARG A 201 10.37 8.94 8.27
N ALA A 202 11.57 8.41 8.32
CA ALA A 202 12.69 8.95 7.54
C ALA A 202 12.45 8.80 6.03
N VAL A 203 11.80 7.74 5.57
CA VAL A 203 11.40 7.60 4.16
C VAL A 203 10.43 8.71 3.75
N VAL A 204 9.44 9.02 4.58
CA VAL A 204 8.51 10.14 4.33
C VAL A 204 9.26 11.48 4.28
N ALA A 205 10.15 11.74 5.25
CA ALA A 205 10.93 12.98 5.31
C ALA A 205 11.84 13.13 4.07
N MET A 206 12.51 12.04 3.66
CA MET A 206 13.34 12.01 2.46
C MET A 206 12.52 12.31 1.19
N ALA A 207 11.35 11.73 1.05
CA ALA A 207 10.47 11.96 -0.09
C ALA A 207 9.89 13.40 -0.11
N ALA A 208 9.76 14.03 1.06
CA ALA A 208 9.39 15.45 1.19
C ALA A 208 10.57 16.41 0.95
N GLY A 209 11.80 15.90 0.72
CA GLY A 209 13.00 16.71 0.55
C GLY A 209 13.66 17.16 1.86
N ASP A 210 13.11 16.75 3.00
CA ASP A 210 13.73 17.00 4.32
C ASP A 210 14.82 15.95 4.60
N PHE A 211 15.93 16.05 3.87
CA PHE A 211 17.04 15.11 4.01
C PHE A 211 17.74 15.21 5.38
N ARG A 212 17.70 16.40 6.01
CA ARG A 212 18.29 16.59 7.33
C ARG A 212 17.48 15.87 8.40
N GLY A 213 16.18 16.09 8.44
CA GLY A 213 15.29 15.39 9.35
C GLY A 213 15.30 13.87 9.14
N ALA A 214 15.35 13.43 7.86
CA ALA A 214 15.50 12.02 7.54
C ALA A 214 16.82 11.43 8.11
N LEU A 215 17.94 12.13 7.96
CA LEU A 215 19.24 11.69 8.48
C LEU A 215 19.22 11.58 10.02
N GLU A 216 18.67 12.58 10.70
CA GLU A 216 18.55 12.60 12.17
C GLU A 216 17.73 11.41 12.69
N LEU A 217 16.61 11.08 12.03
CA LEU A 217 15.80 9.91 12.37
C LEU A 217 16.58 8.60 12.18
N LEU A 218 17.23 8.44 11.02
CA LEU A 218 18.00 7.22 10.71
C LEU A 218 19.21 7.04 11.65
N GLU A 219 19.92 8.11 11.98
CA GLU A 219 20.99 8.05 12.95
C GLU A 219 20.47 7.75 14.36
N GLY A 220 19.27 8.21 14.70
CA GLY A 220 18.57 7.84 15.93
C GLY A 220 18.30 6.33 16.00
N VAL A 221 17.82 5.74 14.90
CA VAL A 221 17.61 4.29 14.78
C VAL A 221 18.94 3.54 14.88
N LEU A 222 19.95 3.95 14.12
CA LEU A 222 21.25 3.27 14.06
C LEU A 222 22.08 3.37 15.35
N ARG A 223 21.85 4.39 16.20
CA ARG A 223 22.43 4.43 17.54
C ARG A 223 21.90 3.32 18.45
N GLN A 224 20.64 2.91 18.27
CA GLN A 224 20.00 1.87 19.07
C GLN A 224 20.15 0.48 18.44
N ALA A 225 20.11 0.40 17.12
CA ALA A 225 20.28 -0.82 16.32
C ALA A 225 21.25 -0.55 15.16
N PRO A 226 22.59 -0.66 15.40
CA PRO A 226 23.60 -0.34 14.40
C PRO A 226 23.55 -1.18 13.13
N ASP A 227 22.88 -2.30 13.20
CA ASP A 227 22.71 -3.26 12.11
C ASP A 227 21.31 -3.25 11.49
N HIS A 228 20.45 -2.25 11.78
CA HIS A 228 19.11 -2.13 11.24
C HIS A 228 19.15 -1.97 9.71
N PRO A 229 18.68 -2.98 8.93
CA PRO A 229 18.99 -3.07 7.50
C PRO A 229 18.35 -1.95 6.68
N GLN A 230 17.10 -1.60 6.97
CA GLN A 230 16.37 -0.56 6.25
C GLN A 230 16.95 0.82 6.57
N ALA A 231 17.34 1.07 7.82
CA ALA A 231 17.95 2.34 8.21
C ALA A 231 19.34 2.53 7.57
N LEU A 232 20.16 1.48 7.48
CA LEU A 232 21.45 1.53 6.78
C LEU A 232 21.26 1.87 5.29
N TRP A 233 20.32 1.22 4.62
CA TRP A 233 20.00 1.48 3.22
C TRP A 233 19.53 2.91 3.01
N ASN A 234 18.51 3.33 3.78
CA ASN A 234 17.91 4.65 3.66
C ASN A 234 18.90 5.78 4.00
N ARG A 235 19.79 5.56 4.98
CA ARG A 235 20.88 6.50 5.28
C ARG A 235 21.79 6.69 4.08
N ALA A 236 22.14 5.64 3.35
CA ALA A 236 22.96 5.76 2.14
C ALA A 236 22.25 6.59 1.05
N LEU A 237 20.95 6.41 0.88
CA LEU A 237 20.15 7.21 -0.05
C LEU A 237 20.11 8.69 0.35
N VAL A 238 19.89 8.99 1.62
CA VAL A 238 19.88 10.37 2.15
C VAL A 238 21.24 11.06 1.93
N LEU A 239 22.35 10.40 2.29
CA LEU A 239 23.68 10.93 2.09
C LEU A 239 23.97 11.23 0.60
N ARG A 240 23.54 10.34 -0.30
CA ARG A 240 23.61 10.58 -1.74
C ARG A 240 22.81 11.82 -2.15
N ALA A 241 21.58 11.95 -1.67
CA ALA A 241 20.71 13.08 -1.99
C ALA A 241 21.25 14.42 -1.44
N MET A 242 21.98 14.38 -0.33
CA MET A 242 22.70 15.55 0.24
C MET A 242 23.99 15.91 -0.51
N GLY A 243 24.34 15.19 -1.58
CA GLY A 243 25.58 15.44 -2.35
C GLY A 243 26.85 14.95 -1.65
N LEU A 244 26.75 13.94 -0.80
CA LEU A 244 27.86 13.33 -0.04
C LEU A 244 28.19 11.92 -0.60
N PRO A 245 28.67 11.81 -1.86
CA PRO A 245 28.77 10.54 -2.58
C PRO A 245 29.72 9.54 -1.92
N LEU A 246 30.82 9.99 -1.33
CA LEU A 246 31.78 9.09 -0.68
C LEU A 246 31.21 8.50 0.62
N GLN A 247 30.52 9.31 1.42
CA GLN A 247 29.86 8.84 2.64
C GLN A 247 28.67 7.90 2.29
N ALA A 248 27.94 8.21 1.22
CA ALA A 248 26.89 7.33 0.72
C ALA A 248 27.45 5.99 0.24
N ALA A 249 28.60 5.98 -0.44
CA ALA A 249 29.26 4.76 -0.86
C ALA A 249 29.70 3.89 0.33
N GLU A 250 30.25 4.50 1.38
CA GLU A 250 30.60 3.81 2.63
C GLU A 250 29.36 3.20 3.33
N ALA A 251 28.27 3.96 3.35
CA ALA A 251 27.00 3.47 3.90
C ALA A 251 26.43 2.30 3.08
N PHE A 252 26.50 2.33 1.75
CA PHE A 252 26.11 1.20 0.91
C PHE A 252 27.05 -0.01 1.09
N ASP A 253 28.35 0.18 1.33
CA ASP A 253 29.24 -0.92 1.66
C ASP A 253 28.84 -1.60 2.98
N ALA A 254 28.36 -0.84 3.96
CA ALA A 254 27.84 -1.44 5.19
C ALA A 254 26.63 -2.34 4.91
N VAL A 255 25.72 -1.94 4.03
CA VAL A 255 24.60 -2.79 3.55
C VAL A 255 25.14 -4.02 2.81
N ALA A 256 26.10 -3.84 1.89
CA ALA A 256 26.64 -4.94 1.11
C ALA A 256 27.29 -6.04 1.99
N ARG A 257 27.95 -5.65 3.08
CA ARG A 257 28.56 -6.60 4.03
C ARG A 257 27.57 -7.47 4.80
N ARG A 258 26.28 -7.13 4.80
CA ARG A 258 25.26 -7.94 5.50
C ARG A 258 24.95 -9.25 4.80
N GLY A 259 25.19 -9.34 3.49
CA GLY A 259 24.93 -10.55 2.70
C GLY A 259 23.45 -10.84 2.49
N GLU A 260 22.58 -9.84 2.57
CA GLU A 260 21.14 -10.01 2.30
C GLU A 260 20.92 -10.17 0.79
N PRO A 261 20.29 -11.27 0.33
CA PRO A 261 20.12 -11.54 -1.09
C PRO A 261 19.44 -10.39 -1.84
N GLY A 262 20.01 -9.98 -2.96
CA GLY A 262 19.54 -8.87 -3.79
C GLY A 262 19.92 -7.50 -3.24
N TRP A 263 19.63 -7.21 -1.97
CA TRP A 263 19.97 -5.92 -1.35
C TRP A 263 21.47 -5.69 -1.26
N SER A 264 22.24 -6.71 -0.89
CA SER A 264 23.70 -6.58 -0.76
C SER A 264 24.39 -6.43 -2.10
N GLU A 265 23.94 -7.13 -3.13
CA GLU A 265 24.46 -7.02 -4.50
C GLU A 265 24.19 -5.63 -5.07
N GLU A 266 22.95 -5.14 -4.93
CA GLU A 266 22.58 -3.80 -5.39
C GLU A 266 23.35 -2.72 -4.65
N ALA A 267 23.49 -2.84 -3.31
CA ALA A 267 24.28 -1.91 -2.52
C ALA A 267 25.75 -1.85 -2.98
N GLY A 268 26.37 -2.99 -3.25
CA GLY A 268 27.74 -3.06 -3.77
C GLY A 268 27.90 -2.38 -5.15
N ILE A 269 26.90 -2.53 -6.03
CA ILE A 269 26.89 -1.85 -7.33
C ILE A 269 26.80 -0.34 -7.13
N ARG A 270 25.90 0.14 -6.26
CA ARG A 270 25.71 1.56 -5.96
C ARG A 270 26.95 2.19 -5.34
N ALA A 271 27.59 1.52 -4.39
CA ALA A 271 28.82 1.98 -3.77
C ALA A 271 29.94 2.20 -4.79
N ARG A 272 30.15 1.24 -5.70
CA ARG A 272 31.16 1.35 -6.77
C ARG A 272 30.87 2.52 -7.69
N ALA A 273 29.63 2.68 -8.12
CA ALA A 273 29.25 3.75 -9.03
C ALA A 273 29.42 5.14 -8.41
N LEU A 274 29.06 5.31 -7.12
CA LEU A 274 29.28 6.58 -6.41
C LEU A 274 30.75 6.96 -6.34
N ARG A 275 31.67 5.99 -6.15
CA ARG A 275 33.11 6.23 -6.17
C ARG A 275 33.65 6.61 -7.54
N GLN A 276 33.05 6.10 -8.60
CA GLN A 276 33.44 6.39 -9.99
C GLN A 276 32.85 7.71 -10.52
N GLY A 277 32.11 8.46 -9.71
CA GLY A 277 31.45 9.69 -10.15
C GLY A 277 30.25 9.45 -11.10
N GLY A 278 29.78 8.21 -11.19
CA GLY A 278 28.62 7.85 -12.00
C GLY A 278 27.32 8.33 -11.39
N ASN A 279 26.56 9.12 -12.15
CA ASN A 279 25.17 9.41 -11.82
C ASN A 279 24.33 8.16 -12.11
N PHE A 280 23.83 7.49 -11.09
CA PHE A 280 22.94 6.30 -11.23
C PHE A 280 21.55 6.64 -11.80
N LEU A 281 21.26 7.93 -11.99
CA LEU A 281 19.98 8.42 -12.50
C LEU A 281 20.23 9.36 -13.69
N LYS A 282 20.32 8.80 -14.86
CA LYS A 282 19.94 9.46 -16.12
C LYS A 282 18.87 8.64 -16.82
#